data_29c7ea623d1948db38a56658d5e8277a
#
_entry.id   29c7ea623d1948db38a56658d5e8277a
#
_cell.length_a   1.000
_cell.length_b   1.000
_cell.length_c   1.000
_cell.angle_alpha   90.00
_cell.angle_beta   90.00
_cell.angle_gamma   90.00
#
_symmetry.space_group_name_H-M   'P 1'
#
loop_
_entity.id
_entity.type
_entity.pdbx_description
1 polymer ?
#
loop_
_entity_poly.entity_id
_entity_poly.type
_entity_poly.pdbx_seq_one_letter_code
_entity_poly.pdbx_strand_id
1 'polypeptide(L)'
;MVRMSVAYLSAEVGFESGLHTYSGGLGVLAGDHIKSAADAGLDLVGCTLLYREGYGRQHLDEKGNQTETFGEIDPHEFLCDTGVEIALPLDGTTLYSKIWMYRIKGLPTYFLDTRHPDNSPDHRSLGNRLYGGDDSTRIRQEYLLGVGGIRALQALGHEITGLHLNEGHCTFAMLEMLHQGWSREELRQRCLFTTHTPVPAGHDRFGWEEVEVVLGELFPEDARELVGDENLCSMSHLAVALAGQVNAVSNLNAYVASGMFEGTHIHPITNGVHHETWTSPAMSNLFDEHLKGWRDDPTILAHAGKIPDVGLMEARQEARAILRDLVRASTGVEFHKERLTIGFARRFATYKRANLVFSDLERLRRIGTGKIQFVFAGKAHPRDEGGKQLIRDIFEGAAQVADEIPVAFLEDYSMDTGLAMTSGVDIWLNNPIRPMEASGTSGMKAAMNGVPNCSILDGWWPEACEHGVNGWGIGEGEDERDDARDAIAVYDTLEHEVLPAWNGRSEHWNDLMRASIATSARFTGARMISDYLRFYANFPSSS
;
A
#
# COMPACT_ATOMS: atom_id res chain seq x y z
N MET A 1 22.25 26.83 3.09
CA MET A 1 21.06 27.21 2.30
C MET A 1 19.92 26.44 2.91
N VAL A 2 18.95 27.11 3.52
CA VAL A 2 17.76 26.49 4.11
C VAL A 2 16.96 25.91 2.94
N ARG A 3 16.56 24.64 3.04
CA ARG A 3 15.71 24.00 2.03
C ARG A 3 14.24 24.15 2.45
N MET A 4 13.45 24.73 1.61
CA MET A 4 12.00 24.77 1.75
C MET A 4 11.45 23.42 1.35
N SER A 5 10.67 22.76 2.22
CA SER A 5 10.26 21.38 1.95
C SER A 5 8.82 21.12 2.38
N VAL A 6 8.11 20.37 1.56
CA VAL A 6 6.87 19.71 1.98
C VAL A 6 7.26 18.49 2.82
N ALA A 7 6.85 18.45 4.07
CA ALA A 7 7.05 17.29 4.93
C ALA A 7 5.97 16.24 4.65
N TYR A 8 6.38 15.10 4.09
CA TYR A 8 5.54 13.93 3.88
C TYR A 8 5.73 12.95 5.03
N LEU A 9 4.72 12.82 5.87
CA LEU A 9 4.74 11.94 7.04
C LEU A 9 3.91 10.69 6.79
N SER A 10 4.44 9.53 7.17
CA SER A 10 3.75 8.24 7.06
C SER A 10 4.18 7.31 8.19
N ALA A 11 3.25 6.57 8.77
CA ALA A 11 3.56 5.59 9.82
C ALA A 11 4.39 4.42 9.30
N GLU A 12 4.32 4.14 8.01
CA GLU A 12 5.08 3.07 7.35
C GLU A 12 5.57 3.51 5.97
N VAL A 13 6.74 3.05 5.56
CA VAL A 13 7.33 3.30 4.24
C VAL A 13 8.05 2.05 3.75
N GLY A 14 7.72 1.59 2.53
CA GLY A 14 8.33 0.45 1.88
C GLY A 14 9.25 0.89 0.73
N PHE A 15 10.55 0.78 0.91
CA PHE A 15 11.54 1.07 -0.14
C PHE A 15 12.10 -0.18 -0.80
N GLU A 16 12.40 -1.18 0.00
CA GLU A 16 13.01 -2.45 -0.41
C GLU A 16 12.66 -3.58 0.55
N SER A 17 12.80 -4.83 0.10
CA SER A 17 12.36 -6.01 0.83
C SER A 17 13.07 -6.22 2.16
N GLY A 18 14.35 -5.83 2.28
CA GLY A 18 15.15 -6.02 3.49
C GLY A 18 14.84 -5.02 4.61
N LEU A 19 14.31 -3.86 4.28
CA LEU A 19 13.94 -2.82 5.24
C LEU A 19 12.47 -2.96 5.64
N HIS A 20 12.19 -3.75 6.68
CA HIS A 20 10.83 -4.15 7.10
C HIS A 20 10.04 -3.05 7.83
N THR A 21 10.04 -1.83 7.31
CA THR A 21 9.31 -0.66 7.86
C THR A 21 7.93 -0.48 7.20
N TYR A 22 7.37 -1.53 6.64
CA TYR A 22 6.04 -1.56 6.03
C TYR A 22 5.32 -2.88 6.32
N SER A 23 4.00 -2.83 6.36
CA SER A 23 3.14 -3.99 6.59
C SER A 23 2.36 -4.41 5.34
N GLY A 24 2.06 -3.46 4.49
CA GLY A 24 1.17 -3.67 3.35
C GLY A 24 1.12 -2.51 2.38
N GLY A 25 -0.07 -2.30 1.79
CA GLY A 25 -0.26 -1.35 0.71
C GLY A 25 0.05 0.11 1.06
N LEU A 26 -0.23 0.53 2.31
CA LEU A 26 0.01 1.91 2.74
C LEU A 26 1.49 2.28 2.69
N GLY A 27 2.35 1.43 3.27
CA GLY A 27 3.79 1.69 3.29
C GLY A 27 4.44 1.56 1.92
N VAL A 28 4.03 0.59 1.12
CA VAL A 28 4.52 0.45 -0.26
C VAL A 28 4.11 1.66 -1.10
N LEU A 29 2.87 2.15 -0.95
CA LEU A 29 2.42 3.37 -1.62
C LEU A 29 3.23 4.60 -1.17
N ALA A 30 3.50 4.74 0.12
CA ALA A 30 4.33 5.83 0.63
C ALA A 30 5.73 5.81 0.00
N GLY A 31 6.33 4.62 -0.13
CA GLY A 31 7.59 4.43 -0.85
C GLY A 31 7.50 4.82 -2.33
N ASP A 32 6.43 4.39 -3.02
CA ASP A 32 6.18 4.73 -4.42
C ASP A 32 5.94 6.23 -4.61
N HIS A 33 5.26 6.88 -3.66
CA HIS A 33 5.06 8.34 -3.65
C HIS A 33 6.40 9.08 -3.56
N ILE A 34 7.25 8.68 -2.60
CA ILE A 34 8.56 9.31 -2.39
C ILE A 34 9.48 9.08 -3.59
N LYS A 35 9.51 7.87 -4.16
CA LYS A 35 10.28 7.56 -5.37
C LYS A 35 9.83 8.43 -6.55
N SER A 36 8.54 8.54 -6.77
CA SER A 36 7.97 9.33 -7.86
C SER A 36 8.16 10.84 -7.65
N ALA A 37 8.12 11.31 -6.40
CA ALA A 37 8.46 12.70 -6.06
C ALA A 37 9.94 13.01 -6.33
N ALA A 38 10.83 12.04 -6.05
CA ALA A 38 12.26 12.16 -6.36
C ALA A 38 12.51 12.21 -7.86
N ASP A 39 11.81 11.38 -8.64
CA ASP A 39 11.88 11.40 -10.11
C ASP A 39 11.43 12.74 -10.69
N ALA A 40 10.38 13.32 -10.10
CA ALA A 40 9.87 14.63 -10.48
C ALA A 40 10.74 15.81 -9.97
N GLY A 41 11.78 15.55 -9.19
CA GLY A 41 12.66 16.57 -8.62
C GLY A 41 11.97 17.49 -7.61
N LEU A 42 10.96 17.00 -6.90
CA LEU A 42 10.21 17.79 -5.92
C LEU A 42 11.03 18.09 -4.68
N ASP A 43 10.80 19.24 -4.09
CA ASP A 43 11.34 19.61 -2.78
C ASP A 43 10.45 19.03 -1.66
N LEU A 44 10.52 17.72 -1.50
CA LEU A 44 9.79 16.95 -0.52
C LEU A 44 10.77 16.24 0.41
N VAL A 45 10.42 16.09 1.68
CA VAL A 45 11.17 15.33 2.66
C VAL A 45 10.26 14.33 3.36
N GLY A 46 10.65 13.05 3.31
CA GLY A 46 9.91 11.98 3.99
C GLY A 46 10.27 11.87 5.47
N CYS A 47 9.31 11.50 6.31
CA CYS A 47 9.54 11.14 7.70
C CYS A 47 8.66 9.97 8.13
N THR A 48 9.28 9.00 8.83
CA THR A 48 8.63 7.80 9.35
C THR A 48 9.33 7.30 10.61
N LEU A 49 8.82 6.24 11.21
CA LEU A 49 9.47 5.56 12.34
C LEU A 49 10.35 4.42 11.86
N LEU A 50 11.46 4.18 12.55
CA LEU A 50 12.26 2.97 12.36
C LEU A 50 11.75 1.88 13.30
N TYR A 51 11.15 0.86 12.72
CA TYR A 51 10.70 -0.32 13.46
C TYR A 51 11.79 -1.39 13.42
N ARG A 52 12.54 -1.52 14.52
CA ARG A 52 13.70 -2.42 14.61
C ARG A 52 13.37 -3.90 14.41
N GLU A 53 12.19 -4.32 14.84
CA GLU A 53 11.68 -5.69 14.66
C GLU A 53 10.69 -5.79 13.47
N GLY A 54 10.37 -4.66 12.83
CA GLY A 54 9.51 -4.59 11.65
C GLY A 54 8.09 -5.07 11.88
N TYR A 55 7.53 -5.75 10.86
CA TYR A 55 6.18 -6.32 10.89
C TYR A 55 6.16 -7.83 11.20
N GLY A 56 7.33 -8.46 11.34
CA GLY A 56 7.53 -9.88 11.57
C GLY A 56 7.63 -10.72 10.29
N ARG A 57 8.41 -11.80 10.39
CA ARG A 57 8.49 -12.83 9.34
C ARG A 57 7.40 -13.85 9.57
N GLN A 58 6.63 -14.13 8.52
CA GLN A 58 5.59 -15.15 8.54
C GLN A 58 6.19 -16.55 8.40
N HIS A 59 5.69 -17.48 9.19
CA HIS A 59 5.92 -18.91 9.05
C HIS A 59 4.57 -19.62 8.99
N LEU A 60 4.44 -20.58 8.08
CA LEU A 60 3.24 -21.37 7.89
C LEU A 60 3.56 -22.86 8.11
N ASP A 61 2.70 -23.55 8.83
CA ASP A 61 2.75 -25.01 8.88
C ASP A 61 1.99 -25.66 7.71
N GLU A 62 2.00 -26.95 7.64
CA GLU A 62 1.33 -27.75 6.59
C GLU A 62 -0.20 -27.52 6.51
N LYS A 63 -0.80 -26.91 7.53
CA LYS A 63 -2.23 -26.57 7.62
C LYS A 63 -2.51 -25.09 7.42
N GLY A 64 -1.47 -24.30 7.13
CA GLY A 64 -1.59 -22.86 6.97
C GLY A 64 -1.74 -22.08 8.28
N ASN A 65 -1.35 -22.68 9.43
CA ASN A 65 -1.31 -21.91 10.68
C ASN A 65 -0.14 -20.93 10.63
N GLN A 66 -0.47 -19.65 10.71
CA GLN A 66 0.52 -18.57 10.71
C GLN A 66 1.10 -18.34 12.09
N THR A 67 2.42 -18.35 12.17
CA THR A 67 3.22 -17.82 13.31
C THR A 67 4.18 -16.76 12.80
N GLU A 68 4.68 -15.93 13.69
CA GLU A 68 5.59 -14.84 13.34
C GLU A 68 6.87 -14.91 14.18
N THR A 69 8.00 -14.62 13.52
CA THR A 69 9.27 -14.35 14.20
C THR A 69 9.70 -12.90 13.94
N PHE A 70 10.32 -12.29 14.93
CA PHE A 70 10.75 -10.91 14.87
C PHE A 70 12.28 -10.86 14.97
N GLY A 71 12.93 -10.52 13.87
CA GLY A 71 14.37 -10.30 13.81
C GLY A 71 14.67 -8.81 13.89
N GLU A 72 15.73 -8.43 14.58
CA GLU A 72 16.14 -7.03 14.69
C GLU A 72 16.89 -6.59 13.42
N ILE A 73 16.51 -5.45 12.85
CA ILE A 73 17.18 -4.82 11.71
C ILE A 73 18.38 -4.03 12.22
N ASP A 74 19.56 -4.24 11.61
CA ASP A 74 20.68 -3.30 11.75
C ASP A 74 20.47 -2.13 10.76
N PRO A 75 20.23 -0.90 11.25
CA PRO A 75 20.02 0.23 10.35
C PRO A 75 21.20 0.52 9.43
N HIS A 76 22.43 0.20 9.84
CA HIS A 76 23.62 0.44 9.03
C HIS A 76 23.65 -0.35 7.72
N GLU A 77 22.86 -1.42 7.62
CA GLU A 77 22.74 -2.18 6.37
C GLU A 77 21.96 -1.41 5.29
N PHE A 78 21.07 -0.50 5.69
CA PHE A 78 20.11 0.17 4.79
C PHE A 78 20.16 1.70 4.85
N LEU A 79 20.55 2.26 6.01
CA LEU A 79 20.37 3.67 6.35
C LEU A 79 21.70 4.31 6.71
N CYS A 80 21.78 5.62 6.47
CA CYS A 80 22.90 6.44 6.94
C CYS A 80 22.57 7.09 8.28
N ASP A 81 23.45 6.98 9.26
CA ASP A 81 23.34 7.74 10.51
C ASP A 81 23.55 9.24 10.20
N THR A 82 22.61 10.08 10.59
CA THR A 82 22.72 11.53 10.40
C THR A 82 23.58 12.20 11.46
N GLY A 83 23.85 11.52 12.57
CA GLY A 83 24.51 12.09 13.75
C GLY A 83 23.63 13.10 14.51
N VAL A 84 22.38 13.28 14.13
CA VAL A 84 21.40 14.18 14.78
C VAL A 84 20.46 13.36 15.66
N GLU A 85 20.19 13.89 16.85
CA GLU A 85 19.25 13.32 17.82
C GLU A 85 18.27 14.40 18.25
N ILE A 86 17.06 13.99 18.62
CA ILE A 86 16.05 14.86 19.19
C ILE A 86 15.65 14.37 20.59
N ALA A 87 15.17 15.30 21.42
CA ALA A 87 14.64 15.06 22.75
C ALA A 87 13.23 15.61 22.85
N LEU A 88 12.28 14.80 23.31
CA LEU A 88 10.86 15.11 23.40
C LEU A 88 10.37 14.88 24.83
N PRO A 89 9.55 15.77 25.41
CA PRO A 89 8.86 15.46 26.65
C PRO A 89 7.79 14.40 26.38
N LEU A 90 7.81 13.31 27.15
CA LEU A 90 6.80 12.25 27.07
C LEU A 90 6.71 11.53 28.42
N ASP A 91 5.49 11.29 28.91
CA ASP A 91 5.22 10.57 30.15
C ASP A 91 5.99 11.13 31.38
N GLY A 92 6.14 12.45 31.45
CA GLY A 92 6.86 13.13 32.55
C GLY A 92 8.39 12.95 32.53
N THR A 93 8.93 12.36 31.46
CA THR A 93 10.37 12.16 31.25
C THR A 93 10.79 12.63 29.86
N THR A 94 12.01 12.32 29.42
CA THR A 94 12.50 12.66 28.08
C THR A 94 12.60 11.41 27.23
N LEU A 95 11.96 11.46 26.06
CA LEU A 95 12.15 10.50 24.98
C LEU A 95 13.23 11.03 24.02
N TYR A 96 14.28 10.25 23.82
CA TYR A 96 15.32 10.54 22.84
C TYR A 96 15.09 9.71 21.57
N SER A 97 15.34 10.31 20.42
CA SER A 97 15.30 9.58 19.14
C SER A 97 16.53 9.94 18.30
N LYS A 98 17.22 8.90 17.82
CA LYS A 98 18.21 9.00 16.75
C LYS A 98 17.51 9.17 15.43
N ILE A 99 18.19 9.79 14.46
CA ILE A 99 17.65 10.01 13.14
C ILE A 99 18.52 9.33 12.10
N TRP A 100 17.94 8.39 11.38
CA TRP A 100 18.54 7.71 10.24
C TRP A 100 18.02 8.28 8.93
N MET A 101 18.74 8.13 7.84
CA MET A 101 18.37 8.66 6.53
C MET A 101 18.48 7.59 5.45
N TYR A 102 17.41 7.48 4.65
CA TYR A 102 17.39 6.84 3.32
C TYR A 102 17.32 7.92 2.24
N ARG A 103 18.03 7.76 1.13
CA ARG A 103 18.05 8.78 0.07
C ARG A 103 17.78 8.20 -1.30
N ILE A 104 16.82 8.77 -2.03
CA ILE A 104 16.46 8.39 -3.39
C ILE A 104 16.65 9.59 -4.31
N LYS A 105 17.56 9.46 -5.29
CA LYS A 105 17.84 10.54 -6.28
C LYS A 105 17.99 11.93 -5.66
N GLY A 106 18.54 12.02 -4.45
CA GLY A 106 18.73 13.27 -3.72
C GLY A 106 17.63 13.62 -2.71
N LEU A 107 16.45 13.05 -2.80
CA LEU A 107 15.36 13.23 -1.84
C LEU A 107 15.60 12.39 -0.58
N PRO A 108 15.67 13.00 0.62
CA PRO A 108 15.85 12.28 1.87
C PRO A 108 14.54 11.81 2.47
N THR A 109 14.57 10.64 3.10
CA THR A 109 13.53 10.17 4.02
C THR A 109 14.20 9.84 5.35
N TYR A 110 13.65 10.36 6.43
CA TYR A 110 14.21 10.20 7.77
C TYR A 110 13.39 9.22 8.59
N PHE A 111 14.12 8.40 9.36
CA PHE A 111 13.58 7.33 10.19
C PHE A 111 13.91 7.63 11.66
N LEU A 112 12.90 7.76 12.49
CA LEU A 112 13.04 8.03 13.92
C LEU A 112 13.22 6.72 14.68
N ASP A 113 14.32 6.62 15.43
CA ASP A 113 14.74 5.42 16.14
C ASP A 113 14.83 5.67 17.65
N THR A 114 14.01 4.99 18.42
CA THR A 114 13.97 5.11 19.88
C THR A 114 15.00 4.23 20.59
N ARG A 115 15.83 3.47 19.88
CA ARG A 115 16.94 2.68 20.46
C ARG A 115 18.09 3.58 20.94
N HIS A 116 17.77 4.45 21.90
CA HIS A 116 18.73 5.36 22.51
C HIS A 116 19.11 4.85 23.91
N PRO A 117 20.41 4.93 24.33
CA PRO A 117 20.87 4.40 25.62
C PRO A 117 20.18 5.07 26.83
N ASP A 118 19.85 6.35 26.73
CA ASP A 118 19.23 7.12 27.82
C ASP A 118 17.71 6.97 27.91
N ASN A 119 17.10 6.28 26.95
CA ASN A 119 15.67 5.97 27.02
C ASN A 119 15.37 4.88 28.05
N SER A 120 14.22 4.99 28.72
CA SER A 120 13.64 3.90 29.51
C SER A 120 13.37 2.67 28.63
N PRO A 121 13.21 1.47 29.21
CA PRO A 121 12.81 0.29 28.44
C PRO A 121 11.52 0.51 27.63
N ASP A 122 10.53 1.19 28.21
CA ASP A 122 9.25 1.48 27.56
C ASP A 122 9.41 2.41 26.36
N HIS A 123 10.17 3.50 26.52
CA HIS A 123 10.49 4.40 25.42
C HIS A 123 11.27 3.71 24.30
N ARG A 124 12.23 2.83 24.64
CA ARG A 124 12.95 2.04 23.60
C ARG A 124 12.02 1.14 22.82
N SER A 125 11.01 0.58 23.46
CA SER A 125 10.07 -0.35 22.86
C SER A 125 9.12 0.27 21.84
N LEU A 126 8.95 1.60 21.84
CA LEU A 126 8.09 2.32 20.88
C LEU A 126 8.53 2.08 19.42
N GLY A 127 9.84 1.98 19.17
CA GLY A 127 10.39 1.66 17.85
C GLY A 127 10.58 0.16 17.58
N ASN A 128 9.97 -0.76 18.33
CA ASN A 128 10.17 -2.18 18.08
C ASN A 128 9.37 -2.66 16.88
N ARG A 129 8.03 -2.54 16.90
CA ARG A 129 7.14 -3.19 15.94
C ARG A 129 6.15 -2.24 15.32
N LEU A 130 6.02 -2.36 14.01
CA LEU A 130 4.96 -1.70 13.25
C LEU A 130 3.61 -2.32 13.62
N TYR A 131 2.64 -1.49 14.02
CA TYR A 131 1.32 -1.90 14.51
C TYR A 131 1.35 -2.88 15.70
N GLY A 132 2.46 -2.91 16.44
CA GLY A 132 2.59 -3.65 17.68
C GLY A 132 2.06 -2.88 18.87
N GLY A 133 1.97 -3.58 20.03
CA GLY A 133 1.52 -2.97 21.29
C GLY A 133 0.00 -2.76 21.36
N ASP A 134 -0.41 -1.94 22.30
CA ASP A 134 -1.78 -1.51 22.59
C ASP A 134 -2.03 -0.06 22.12
N ASP A 135 -3.19 0.49 22.42
CA ASP A 135 -3.55 1.87 22.08
C ASP A 135 -2.60 2.89 22.73
N SER A 136 -2.12 2.59 23.94
CA SER A 136 -1.15 3.41 24.64
C SER A 136 0.19 3.47 23.91
N THR A 137 0.65 2.36 23.36
CA THR A 137 1.85 2.31 22.51
C THR A 137 1.60 3.06 21.20
N ARG A 138 0.41 2.89 20.60
CA ARG A 138 0.04 3.52 19.34
C ARG A 138 0.05 5.03 19.42
N ILE A 139 -0.61 5.63 20.38
CA ILE A 139 -0.65 7.10 20.50
C ILE A 139 0.75 7.69 20.70
N ARG A 140 1.63 6.99 21.44
CA ARG A 140 3.03 7.42 21.63
C ARG A 140 3.86 7.31 20.38
N GLN A 141 3.63 6.28 19.54
CA GLN A 141 4.22 6.19 18.21
C GLN A 141 3.74 7.36 17.31
N GLU A 142 2.46 7.71 17.36
CA GLU A 142 1.92 8.84 16.58
C GLU A 142 2.43 10.20 17.09
N TYR A 143 2.63 10.33 18.40
CA TYR A 143 3.30 11.51 18.98
C TYR A 143 4.75 11.63 18.47
N LEU A 144 5.51 10.53 18.52
CA LEU A 144 6.87 10.52 18.01
C LEU A 144 6.91 10.84 16.51
N LEU A 145 6.00 10.25 15.72
CA LEU A 145 5.93 10.49 14.27
C LEU A 145 5.55 11.94 13.97
N GLY A 146 4.50 12.47 14.59
CA GLY A 146 3.99 13.81 14.31
C GLY A 146 4.89 14.90 14.89
N VAL A 147 4.97 14.95 16.23
CA VAL A 147 5.75 15.96 16.94
C VAL A 147 7.25 15.76 16.73
N GLY A 148 7.72 14.54 16.97
CA GLY A 148 9.13 14.19 16.79
C GLY A 148 9.58 14.34 15.35
N GLY A 149 8.75 13.95 14.39
CA GLY A 149 9.05 14.10 12.96
C GLY A 149 9.30 15.55 12.56
N ILE A 150 8.44 16.47 12.94
CA ILE A 150 8.61 17.90 12.65
C ILE A 150 9.91 18.42 13.28
N ARG A 151 10.14 18.15 14.58
CA ARG A 151 11.36 18.60 15.28
C ARG A 151 12.64 18.00 14.68
N ALA A 152 12.58 16.74 14.25
CA ALA A 152 13.71 16.08 13.58
C ALA A 152 14.05 16.74 12.24
N LEU A 153 13.04 17.01 11.42
CA LEU A 153 13.25 17.68 10.13
C LEU A 153 13.86 19.07 10.32
N GLN A 154 13.39 19.84 11.30
CA GLN A 154 13.93 21.16 11.62
C GLN A 154 15.37 21.08 12.17
N ALA A 155 15.67 20.11 13.05
CA ALA A 155 17.01 19.90 13.56
C ALA A 155 18.02 19.54 12.43
N LEU A 156 17.53 18.95 11.35
CA LEU A 156 18.30 18.65 10.14
C LEU A 156 18.39 19.83 9.16
N GLY A 157 17.80 20.98 9.51
CA GLY A 157 17.88 22.22 8.74
C GLY A 157 16.82 22.34 7.63
N HIS A 158 15.74 21.57 7.68
CA HIS A 158 14.61 21.74 6.79
C HIS A 158 13.66 22.84 7.30
N GLU A 159 13.31 23.77 6.43
CA GLU A 159 12.21 24.70 6.67
C GLU A 159 10.92 24.09 6.12
N ILE A 160 9.99 23.78 7.01
CA ILE A 160 8.74 23.15 6.63
C ILE A 160 7.77 24.21 6.11
N THR A 161 7.45 24.15 4.84
CA THR A 161 6.52 25.08 4.18
C THR A 161 5.12 24.50 4.02
N GLY A 162 4.98 23.18 4.09
CA GLY A 162 3.71 22.48 4.02
C GLY A 162 3.81 21.06 4.59
N LEU A 163 2.65 20.50 4.94
CA LEU A 163 2.52 19.14 5.45
C LEU A 163 1.68 18.31 4.49
N HIS A 164 2.13 17.09 4.22
CA HIS A 164 1.32 16.05 3.62
C HIS A 164 1.24 14.86 4.59
N LEU A 165 0.07 14.64 5.16
CA LEU A 165 -0.19 13.60 6.15
C LEU A 165 -0.77 12.38 5.47
N ASN A 166 -0.04 11.26 5.48
CA ASN A 166 -0.47 10.00 4.93
C ASN A 166 -1.20 9.18 6.00
N GLU A 167 -2.51 9.37 6.12
CA GLU A 167 -3.42 8.83 7.13
C GLU A 167 -3.36 9.56 8.49
N GLY A 168 -4.33 9.25 9.37
CA GLY A 168 -4.52 9.87 10.68
C GLY A 168 -3.34 9.76 11.66
N HIS A 169 -2.50 8.76 11.47
CA HIS A 169 -1.29 8.51 12.29
C HIS A 169 -0.33 9.72 12.40
N CYS A 170 -0.44 10.67 11.48
CA CYS A 170 0.47 11.83 11.38
C CYS A 170 -0.13 13.12 11.94
N THR A 171 -1.35 13.08 12.47
CA THR A 171 -2.15 14.27 12.85
C THR A 171 -1.45 15.19 13.83
N PHE A 172 -0.69 14.65 14.76
CA PHE A 172 0.02 15.45 15.77
C PHE A 172 1.10 16.37 15.17
N ALA A 173 1.51 16.17 13.93
CA ALA A 173 2.38 17.11 13.22
C ALA A 173 1.73 18.50 13.06
N MET A 174 0.41 18.55 12.84
CA MET A 174 -0.31 19.82 12.75
C MET A 174 -0.37 20.52 14.10
N LEU A 175 -0.51 19.78 15.21
CA LEU A 175 -0.51 20.36 16.55
C LEU A 175 0.85 20.95 16.91
N GLU A 176 1.93 20.28 16.53
CA GLU A 176 3.29 20.79 16.69
C GLU A 176 3.48 22.12 15.91
N MET A 177 3.00 22.20 14.68
CA MET A 177 3.09 23.44 13.90
C MET A 177 2.25 24.58 14.48
N LEU A 178 1.05 24.28 15.05
CA LEU A 178 0.28 25.25 15.81
C LEU A 178 1.06 25.77 17.04
N HIS A 179 1.66 24.87 17.82
CA HIS A 179 2.46 25.23 18.98
C HIS A 179 3.67 26.08 18.61
N GLN A 180 4.25 25.87 17.44
CA GLN A 180 5.35 26.65 16.89
C GLN A 180 4.90 28.00 16.28
N GLY A 181 3.62 28.32 16.31
CA GLY A 181 3.09 29.62 15.94
C GLY A 181 2.40 29.69 14.59
N TRP A 182 2.19 28.56 13.88
CA TRP A 182 1.26 28.60 12.75
C TRP A 182 -0.16 28.88 13.26
N SER A 183 -0.87 29.73 12.56
CA SER A 183 -2.31 29.95 12.78
C SER A 183 -3.13 28.80 12.19
N ARG A 184 -4.38 28.67 12.60
CA ARG A 184 -5.35 27.74 11.99
C ARG A 184 -5.51 27.99 10.49
N GLU A 185 -5.46 29.26 10.07
CA GLU A 185 -5.55 29.62 8.67
C GLU A 185 -4.32 29.14 7.89
N GLU A 186 -3.13 29.30 8.45
CA GLU A 186 -1.91 28.77 7.83
C GLU A 186 -1.91 27.25 7.73
N LEU A 187 -2.41 26.51 8.74
CA LEU A 187 -2.60 25.08 8.62
C LEU A 187 -3.50 24.72 7.44
N ARG A 188 -4.65 25.38 7.33
CA ARG A 188 -5.60 25.15 6.23
C ARG A 188 -4.98 25.39 4.85
N GLN A 189 -4.09 26.36 4.75
CA GLN A 189 -3.41 26.69 3.49
C GLN A 189 -2.25 25.76 3.18
N ARG A 190 -1.63 25.12 4.20
CA ARG A 190 -0.34 24.41 4.09
C ARG A 190 -0.42 22.92 4.42
N CYS A 191 -1.60 22.39 4.71
CA CYS A 191 -1.75 20.98 5.07
C CYS A 191 -2.69 20.25 4.14
N LEU A 192 -2.20 19.11 3.66
CA LEU A 192 -2.96 18.12 2.92
C LEU A 192 -3.07 16.85 3.76
N PHE A 193 -4.28 16.35 3.96
CA PHE A 193 -4.56 15.08 4.61
C PHE A 193 -5.07 14.06 3.59
N THR A 194 -4.39 12.92 3.49
CA THR A 194 -4.80 11.79 2.65
C THR A 194 -5.39 10.69 3.51
N THR A 195 -6.67 10.35 3.28
CA THR A 195 -7.32 9.22 3.94
C THR A 195 -7.37 8.00 3.02
N HIS A 196 -7.01 6.85 3.57
CA HIS A 196 -7.03 5.55 2.89
C HIS A 196 -8.11 4.61 3.45
N THR A 197 -8.56 4.83 4.68
CA THR A 197 -9.38 3.88 5.42
C THR A 197 -10.86 4.06 5.06
N PRO A 198 -11.52 3.06 4.42
CA PRO A 198 -12.90 3.22 3.94
C PRO A 198 -13.96 2.90 5.00
N VAL A 199 -13.55 2.55 6.24
CA VAL A 199 -14.48 2.16 7.31
C VAL A 199 -14.16 2.89 8.60
N PRO A 200 -15.18 3.38 9.36
CA PRO A 200 -14.96 4.13 10.60
C PRO A 200 -14.13 3.40 11.66
N ALA A 201 -14.31 2.08 11.76
CA ALA A 201 -13.59 1.24 12.75
C ALA A 201 -12.09 1.07 12.46
N GLY A 202 -11.62 1.45 11.27
CA GLY A 202 -10.21 1.36 10.89
C GLY A 202 -9.40 2.62 11.18
N HIS A 203 -10.05 3.71 11.65
CA HIS A 203 -9.38 4.93 12.05
C HIS A 203 -8.96 4.87 13.52
N ASP A 204 -7.74 5.27 13.84
CA ASP A 204 -7.25 5.29 15.22
C ASP A 204 -8.06 6.28 16.06
N ARG A 205 -8.43 5.83 17.25
CA ARG A 205 -9.22 6.58 18.23
C ARG A 205 -8.66 6.34 19.62
N PHE A 206 -8.43 7.40 20.35
CA PHE A 206 -7.85 7.36 21.71
C PHE A 206 -8.74 8.05 22.70
N GLY A 207 -8.72 7.59 23.98
CA GLY A 207 -9.37 8.28 25.07
C GLY A 207 -8.79 9.68 25.27
N TRP A 208 -9.64 10.68 25.50
CA TRP A 208 -9.20 12.08 25.66
C TRP A 208 -8.18 12.27 26.78
N GLU A 209 -8.35 11.56 27.90
CA GLU A 209 -7.40 11.65 29.03
C GLU A 209 -5.98 11.24 28.60
N GLU A 210 -5.86 10.22 27.76
CA GLU A 210 -4.57 9.76 27.28
C GLU A 210 -3.98 10.72 26.26
N VAL A 211 -4.81 11.28 25.37
CA VAL A 211 -4.40 12.33 24.42
C VAL A 211 -3.85 13.56 25.16
N GLU A 212 -4.55 14.01 26.20
CA GLU A 212 -4.11 15.14 27.04
C GLU A 212 -2.77 14.86 27.72
N VAL A 213 -2.60 13.67 28.26
CA VAL A 213 -1.34 13.26 28.93
C VAL A 213 -0.18 13.23 27.94
N VAL A 214 -0.38 12.65 26.75
CA VAL A 214 0.67 12.51 25.74
C VAL A 214 1.04 13.84 25.10
N LEU A 215 0.06 14.69 24.82
CA LEU A 215 0.30 15.99 24.18
C LEU A 215 0.78 17.07 25.17
N GLY A 216 0.35 17.01 26.44
CA GLY A 216 0.69 18.03 27.42
C GLY A 216 0.36 19.44 26.94
N GLU A 217 1.37 20.31 26.83
CA GLU A 217 1.21 21.71 26.38
C GLU A 217 0.79 21.85 24.90
N LEU A 218 0.87 20.79 24.12
CA LEU A 218 0.44 20.78 22.70
C LEU A 218 -1.07 20.55 22.56
N PHE A 219 -1.77 20.19 23.63
CA PHE A 219 -3.19 19.88 23.59
C PHE A 219 -4.04 21.13 23.33
N PRO A 220 -4.81 21.19 22.21
CA PRO A 220 -5.66 22.35 21.94
C PRO A 220 -6.92 22.31 22.79
N GLU A 221 -7.29 23.42 23.44
CA GLU A 221 -8.47 23.51 24.31
C GLU A 221 -9.79 23.17 23.59
N ASP A 222 -9.86 23.44 22.27
CA ASP A 222 -11.02 23.20 21.42
C ASP A 222 -10.99 21.84 20.69
N ALA A 223 -10.03 20.95 21.01
CA ALA A 223 -9.86 19.67 20.29
C ALA A 223 -11.13 18.80 20.32
N ARG A 224 -11.82 18.74 21.45
CA ARG A 224 -13.07 17.97 21.59
C ARG A 224 -14.20 18.50 20.71
N GLU A 225 -14.33 19.82 20.62
CA GLU A 225 -15.30 20.48 19.74
C GLU A 225 -14.98 20.21 18.26
N LEU A 226 -13.70 20.24 17.88
CA LEU A 226 -13.23 19.98 16.52
C LEU A 226 -13.52 18.54 16.07
N VAL A 227 -13.36 17.56 16.94
CA VAL A 227 -13.61 16.15 16.65
C VAL A 227 -15.10 15.82 16.72
N GLY A 228 -15.86 16.51 17.58
CA GLY A 228 -17.30 16.29 17.78
C GLY A 228 -17.65 14.99 18.52
N ASP A 229 -16.68 14.38 19.22
CA ASP A 229 -16.89 13.20 20.06
C ASP A 229 -16.35 13.48 21.49
N GLU A 230 -17.24 13.38 22.49
CA GLU A 230 -16.93 13.69 23.88
C GLU A 230 -16.08 12.61 24.56
N ASN A 231 -16.03 11.40 24.00
CA ASN A 231 -15.37 10.26 24.63
C ASN A 231 -14.02 9.92 23.99
N LEU A 232 -13.94 10.01 22.68
CA LEU A 232 -12.79 9.54 21.91
C LEU A 232 -12.28 10.62 20.94
N CYS A 233 -10.97 10.76 20.88
CA CYS A 233 -10.27 11.52 19.85
C CYS A 233 -10.05 10.65 18.62
N SER A 234 -10.83 10.87 17.58
CA SER A 234 -10.54 10.28 16.27
C SER A 234 -9.45 11.09 15.57
N MET A 235 -8.33 10.44 15.31
CA MET A 235 -7.17 11.09 14.67
C MET A 235 -7.50 11.64 13.29
N SER A 236 -8.29 10.90 12.50
CA SER A 236 -8.69 11.34 11.17
C SER A 236 -9.71 12.49 11.20
N HIS A 237 -10.66 12.50 12.16
CA HIS A 237 -11.57 13.65 12.32
C HIS A 237 -10.81 14.91 12.74
N LEU A 238 -9.85 14.77 13.65
CA LEU A 238 -8.98 15.89 14.03
C LEU A 238 -8.15 16.38 12.84
N ALA A 239 -7.61 15.46 12.03
CA ALA A 239 -6.87 15.81 10.82
C ALA A 239 -7.75 16.58 9.83
N VAL A 240 -8.95 16.09 9.55
CA VAL A 240 -9.92 16.74 8.64
C VAL A 240 -10.33 18.12 9.14
N ALA A 241 -10.55 18.29 10.45
CA ALA A 241 -10.93 19.58 11.04
C ALA A 241 -9.83 20.64 10.94
N LEU A 242 -8.56 20.20 10.96
CA LEU A 242 -7.39 21.09 10.92
C LEU A 242 -6.85 21.32 9.50
N ALA A 243 -6.88 20.32 8.64
CA ALA A 243 -6.37 20.43 7.28
C ALA A 243 -7.35 21.22 6.39
N GLY A 244 -6.83 22.02 5.49
CA GLY A 244 -7.67 22.74 4.50
C GLY A 244 -7.89 21.94 3.22
N GLN A 245 -7.06 20.93 3.00
CA GLN A 245 -7.10 20.05 1.84
C GLN A 245 -7.21 18.61 2.32
N VAL A 246 -8.22 17.89 1.82
CA VAL A 246 -8.42 16.46 2.14
C VAL A 246 -8.62 15.70 0.84
N ASN A 247 -7.89 14.59 0.69
CA ASN A 247 -8.11 13.71 -0.44
C ASN A 247 -8.27 12.25 -0.03
N ALA A 248 -8.96 11.50 -0.86
CA ALA A 248 -9.05 10.05 -0.83
C ALA A 248 -8.35 9.44 -2.06
N VAL A 249 -8.15 8.14 -2.07
CA VAL A 249 -7.18 7.45 -2.94
C VAL A 249 -7.80 6.69 -4.12
N SER A 250 -9.09 6.92 -4.37
CA SER A 250 -9.83 6.58 -5.60
C SER A 250 -11.14 7.38 -5.64
N ASN A 251 -11.81 7.41 -6.79
CA ASN A 251 -13.12 8.06 -6.90
C ASN A 251 -14.15 7.43 -5.96
N LEU A 252 -14.19 6.09 -5.89
CA LEU A 252 -15.11 5.38 -5.01
C LEU A 252 -14.77 5.64 -3.53
N ASN A 253 -13.49 5.64 -3.17
CA ASN A 253 -13.06 5.94 -1.81
C ASN A 253 -13.39 7.39 -1.40
N ALA A 254 -13.30 8.36 -2.33
CA ALA A 254 -13.73 9.73 -2.06
C ALA A 254 -15.24 9.82 -1.78
N TYR A 255 -16.05 9.07 -2.50
CA TYR A 255 -17.49 8.96 -2.23
C TYR A 255 -17.75 8.38 -0.82
N VAL A 256 -17.10 7.28 -0.47
CA VAL A 256 -17.21 6.64 0.86
C VAL A 256 -16.73 7.58 1.97
N ALA A 257 -15.56 8.20 1.80
CA ALA A 257 -14.99 9.14 2.77
C ALA A 257 -15.87 10.38 2.98
N SER A 258 -16.56 10.85 1.94
CA SER A 258 -17.52 11.98 2.06
C SER A 258 -18.69 11.67 2.99
N GLY A 259 -19.08 10.40 3.09
CA GLY A 259 -20.08 9.95 4.05
C GLY A 259 -19.56 9.84 5.50
N MET A 260 -18.25 9.68 5.67
CA MET A 260 -17.62 9.61 7.00
C MET A 260 -17.26 11.01 7.56
N PHE A 261 -16.90 11.94 6.68
CA PHE A 261 -16.45 13.30 7.02
C PHE A 261 -17.44 14.33 6.47
N GLU A 262 -18.64 14.34 7.04
CA GLU A 262 -19.74 15.22 6.60
C GLU A 262 -19.32 16.71 6.57
N GLY A 263 -19.72 17.40 5.53
CA GLY A 263 -19.41 18.82 5.33
C GLY A 263 -18.00 19.10 4.80
N THR A 264 -17.15 18.07 4.63
CA THR A 264 -15.79 18.22 4.08
C THR A 264 -15.78 17.82 2.61
N HIS A 265 -15.16 18.68 1.77
CA HIS A 265 -14.92 18.32 0.37
C HIS A 265 -13.72 17.39 0.26
N ILE A 266 -13.95 16.16 -0.20
CA ILE A 266 -12.91 15.15 -0.38
C ILE A 266 -12.53 15.06 -1.85
N HIS A 267 -11.27 15.39 -2.14
CA HIS A 267 -10.75 15.33 -3.51
C HIS A 267 -10.32 13.88 -3.86
N PRO A 268 -10.76 13.30 -4.96
CA PRO A 268 -10.20 12.03 -5.41
C PRO A 268 -8.82 12.24 -6.05
N ILE A 269 -7.81 11.55 -5.54
CA ILE A 269 -6.52 11.34 -6.20
C ILE A 269 -6.24 9.86 -6.19
N THR A 270 -6.58 9.20 -7.29
CA THR A 270 -6.39 7.75 -7.40
C THR A 270 -4.93 7.40 -7.24
N ASN A 271 -4.62 6.40 -6.43
CA ASN A 271 -3.26 5.95 -6.23
C ASN A 271 -2.55 5.61 -7.55
N GLY A 272 -1.24 5.64 -7.50
CA GLY A 272 -0.36 5.21 -8.58
C GLY A 272 0.84 4.46 -8.02
N VAL A 273 1.50 3.67 -8.85
CA VAL A 273 2.66 2.87 -8.48
C VAL A 273 3.92 3.40 -9.18
N HIS A 274 5.06 3.27 -8.53
CA HIS A 274 6.32 3.69 -9.12
C HIS A 274 6.70 2.75 -10.27
N HIS A 275 6.64 3.26 -11.49
CA HIS A 275 6.72 2.43 -12.70
C HIS A 275 8.02 1.65 -12.83
N GLU A 276 9.18 2.23 -12.51
CA GLU A 276 10.46 1.51 -12.59
C GLU A 276 10.56 0.39 -11.53
N THR A 277 10.05 0.61 -10.32
CA THR A 277 10.06 -0.41 -9.25
C THR A 277 9.20 -1.62 -9.59
N TRP A 278 8.07 -1.40 -10.25
CA TRP A 278 7.06 -2.44 -10.45
C TRP A 278 7.02 -3.02 -11.86
N THR A 279 7.90 -2.61 -12.75
CA THR A 279 8.11 -3.26 -14.06
C THR A 279 9.20 -4.31 -13.94
N SER A 280 8.89 -5.56 -14.28
CA SER A 280 9.87 -6.65 -14.24
C SER A 280 11.04 -6.40 -15.22
N PRO A 281 12.23 -6.98 -14.97
CA PRO A 281 13.37 -6.80 -15.86
C PRO A 281 13.08 -7.14 -17.33
N ALA A 282 12.36 -8.23 -17.60
CA ALA A 282 11.97 -8.63 -18.94
C ALA A 282 11.08 -7.59 -19.62
N MET A 283 10.07 -7.07 -18.91
CA MET A 283 9.20 -6.02 -19.42
C MET A 283 9.93 -4.68 -19.56
N SER A 284 10.84 -4.35 -18.64
CA SER A 284 11.67 -3.14 -18.75
C SER A 284 12.52 -3.13 -20.02
N ASN A 285 13.17 -4.25 -20.34
CA ASN A 285 13.95 -4.41 -21.55
C ASN A 285 13.07 -4.25 -22.81
N LEU A 286 11.88 -4.85 -22.81
CA LEU A 286 10.91 -4.73 -23.90
C LEU A 286 10.46 -3.28 -24.10
N PHE A 287 10.21 -2.54 -23.00
CA PHE A 287 9.81 -1.14 -23.06
C PHE A 287 10.98 -0.24 -23.50
N ASP A 288 12.20 -0.51 -23.05
CA ASP A 288 13.39 0.22 -23.51
C ASP A 288 13.60 0.10 -25.02
N GLU A 289 13.21 -1.03 -25.61
CA GLU A 289 13.30 -1.26 -27.07
C GLU A 289 12.17 -0.57 -27.84
N HIS A 290 10.91 -0.74 -27.39
CA HIS A 290 9.73 -0.38 -28.17
C HIS A 290 9.00 0.88 -27.69
N LEU A 291 9.19 1.29 -26.44
CA LEU A 291 8.54 2.44 -25.79
C LEU A 291 9.59 3.41 -25.23
N LYS A 292 10.52 3.83 -26.07
CA LYS A 292 11.67 4.67 -25.66
C LYS A 292 11.22 5.91 -24.89
N GLY A 293 11.88 6.16 -23.77
CA GLY A 293 11.60 7.29 -22.88
C GLY A 293 10.56 7.00 -21.79
N TRP A 294 10.02 5.78 -21.70
CA TRP A 294 9.01 5.41 -20.70
C TRP A 294 9.47 5.57 -19.25
N ARG A 295 10.79 5.52 -19.00
CA ARG A 295 11.35 5.72 -17.65
C ARG A 295 11.22 7.17 -17.19
N ASP A 296 11.39 8.12 -18.09
CA ASP A 296 11.28 9.55 -17.81
C ASP A 296 9.82 10.04 -17.91
N ASP A 297 9.05 9.43 -18.85
CA ASP A 297 7.65 9.74 -19.08
C ASP A 297 6.83 8.45 -19.20
N PRO A 298 6.30 7.91 -18.10
CA PRO A 298 5.52 6.67 -18.13
C PRO A 298 4.18 6.78 -18.85
N THR A 299 3.73 7.97 -19.27
CA THR A 299 2.55 8.11 -20.15
C THR A 299 2.76 7.43 -21.49
N ILE A 300 4.01 7.22 -21.88
CA ILE A 300 4.40 6.48 -23.10
C ILE A 300 3.90 5.02 -23.07
N LEU A 301 3.66 4.43 -21.91
CA LEU A 301 3.05 3.10 -21.78
C LEU A 301 1.67 3.02 -22.45
N ALA A 302 0.95 4.14 -22.59
CA ALA A 302 -0.29 4.20 -23.35
C ALA A 302 -0.12 3.77 -24.83
N HIS A 303 1.09 3.75 -25.34
CA HIS A 303 1.43 3.31 -26.69
C HIS A 303 1.83 1.83 -26.78
N ALA A 304 1.45 1.01 -25.80
CA ALA A 304 1.78 -0.43 -25.76
C ALA A 304 1.34 -1.21 -27.01
N GLY A 305 0.38 -0.69 -27.78
CA GLY A 305 0.01 -1.24 -29.09
C GLY A 305 1.17 -1.31 -30.11
N LYS A 306 2.28 -0.60 -29.87
CA LYS A 306 3.49 -0.66 -30.71
C LYS A 306 4.39 -1.87 -30.40
N ILE A 307 4.14 -2.57 -29.29
CA ILE A 307 4.94 -3.72 -28.86
C ILE A 307 4.60 -4.92 -29.76
N PRO A 308 5.58 -5.54 -30.43
CA PRO A 308 5.36 -6.73 -31.27
C PRO A 308 4.93 -7.93 -30.41
N ASP A 309 4.10 -8.82 -31.00
CA ASP A 309 3.63 -10.06 -30.34
C ASP A 309 4.78 -10.92 -29.81
N VAL A 310 5.80 -11.13 -30.66
CA VAL A 310 6.93 -12.00 -30.33
C VAL A 310 7.65 -11.48 -29.08
N GLY A 311 8.03 -10.20 -29.06
CA GLY A 311 8.72 -9.61 -27.91
C GLY A 311 7.87 -9.63 -26.64
N LEU A 312 6.56 -9.33 -26.76
CA LEU A 312 5.64 -9.39 -25.63
C LEU A 312 5.54 -10.80 -25.04
N MET A 313 5.38 -11.81 -25.91
CA MET A 313 5.29 -13.20 -25.48
C MET A 313 6.59 -13.70 -24.84
N GLU A 314 7.75 -13.34 -25.38
CA GLU A 314 9.07 -13.71 -24.84
C GLU A 314 9.25 -13.10 -23.44
N ALA A 315 9.01 -11.80 -23.26
CA ALA A 315 9.10 -11.14 -21.96
C ALA A 315 8.14 -11.74 -20.93
N ARG A 316 6.91 -12.06 -21.34
CA ARG A 316 5.92 -12.73 -20.48
C ARG A 316 6.34 -14.16 -20.11
N GLN A 317 6.91 -14.92 -21.04
CA GLN A 317 7.41 -16.27 -20.77
C GLN A 317 8.56 -16.26 -19.78
N GLU A 318 9.48 -15.30 -19.86
CA GLU A 318 10.56 -15.11 -18.92
C GLU A 318 10.02 -14.81 -17.50
N ALA A 319 9.11 -13.85 -17.37
CA ALA A 319 8.50 -13.50 -16.08
C ALA A 319 7.74 -14.71 -15.46
N ARG A 320 7.01 -15.46 -16.28
CA ARG A 320 6.32 -16.69 -15.86
C ARG A 320 7.29 -17.79 -15.42
N ALA A 321 8.45 -17.91 -16.07
CA ALA A 321 9.47 -18.86 -15.69
C ALA A 321 10.06 -18.54 -14.30
N ILE A 322 10.38 -17.26 -14.05
CA ILE A 322 10.85 -16.79 -12.76
C ILE A 322 9.86 -17.13 -11.65
N LEU A 323 8.57 -16.86 -11.86
CA LEU A 323 7.54 -17.19 -10.87
C LEU A 323 7.42 -18.71 -10.64
N ARG A 324 7.43 -19.52 -11.71
CA ARG A 324 7.38 -20.98 -11.55
C ARG A 324 8.56 -21.53 -10.77
N ASP A 325 9.77 -21.01 -11.02
CA ASP A 325 10.96 -21.42 -10.29
C ASP A 325 10.89 -20.99 -8.83
N LEU A 326 10.38 -19.80 -8.53
CA LEU A 326 10.13 -19.33 -7.17
C LEU A 326 9.12 -20.23 -6.45
N VAL A 327 7.98 -20.54 -7.08
CA VAL A 327 6.95 -21.44 -6.53
C VAL A 327 7.54 -22.80 -6.21
N ARG A 328 8.23 -23.41 -7.18
CA ARG A 328 8.87 -24.72 -6.98
C ARG A 328 9.89 -24.70 -5.85
N ALA A 329 10.75 -23.71 -5.81
CA ALA A 329 11.80 -23.59 -4.80
C ALA A 329 11.23 -23.36 -3.39
N SER A 330 10.15 -22.57 -3.27
CA SER A 330 9.57 -22.20 -1.98
C SER A 330 8.57 -23.22 -1.43
N THR A 331 7.83 -23.93 -2.31
CA THR A 331 6.70 -24.77 -1.90
C THR A 331 6.78 -26.22 -2.36
N GLY A 332 7.68 -26.54 -3.29
CA GLY A 332 7.74 -27.85 -3.94
C GLY A 332 6.61 -28.12 -4.94
N VAL A 333 5.66 -27.20 -5.12
CA VAL A 333 4.55 -27.34 -6.07
C VAL A 333 5.04 -27.08 -7.49
N GLU A 334 4.75 -28.02 -8.40
CA GLU A 334 5.12 -27.89 -9.82
C GLU A 334 4.01 -27.18 -10.62
N PHE A 335 4.32 -26.00 -11.16
CA PHE A 335 3.44 -25.29 -12.06
C PHE A 335 3.71 -25.64 -13.54
N HIS A 336 2.64 -25.84 -14.27
CA HIS A 336 2.69 -26.18 -15.69
C HIS A 336 2.66 -24.92 -16.57
N LYS A 337 3.59 -24.85 -17.51
CA LYS A 337 3.72 -23.70 -18.41
C LYS A 337 2.48 -23.42 -19.28
N GLU A 338 1.65 -24.45 -19.53
CA GLU A 338 0.46 -24.33 -20.40
C GLU A 338 -0.82 -23.98 -19.62
N ARG A 339 -0.82 -24.08 -18.30
CA ARG A 339 -1.98 -23.73 -17.48
C ARG A 339 -2.03 -22.23 -17.22
N LEU A 340 -3.25 -21.70 -17.13
CA LEU A 340 -3.51 -20.33 -16.68
C LEU A 340 -3.11 -20.19 -15.22
N THR A 341 -2.19 -19.30 -14.92
CA THR A 341 -1.76 -18.99 -13.56
C THR A 341 -2.54 -17.78 -13.03
N ILE A 342 -3.33 -18.00 -12.00
CA ILE A 342 -4.11 -16.96 -11.32
C ILE A 342 -3.40 -16.58 -10.02
N GLY A 343 -3.09 -15.30 -9.84
CA GLY A 343 -2.42 -14.76 -8.67
C GLY A 343 -3.34 -13.97 -7.76
N PHE A 344 -3.14 -14.19 -6.46
CA PHE A 344 -3.78 -13.40 -5.40
C PHE A 344 -2.75 -13.12 -4.32
N ALA A 345 -2.34 -11.86 -4.15
CA ALA A 345 -1.41 -11.49 -3.08
C ALA A 345 -1.80 -10.17 -2.42
N ARG A 346 -2.09 -10.24 -1.12
CA ARG A 346 -2.59 -9.11 -0.33
C ARG A 346 -2.35 -9.35 1.15
N ARG A 347 -2.44 -8.27 1.97
CA ARG A 347 -2.63 -8.47 3.41
C ARG A 347 -3.93 -9.25 3.62
N PHE A 348 -3.87 -10.32 4.39
CA PHE A 348 -5.05 -11.12 4.71
C PHE A 348 -5.91 -10.38 5.73
N ALA A 349 -7.12 -10.04 5.31
CA ALA A 349 -8.20 -9.47 6.11
C ALA A 349 -9.53 -9.99 5.55
N THR A 350 -10.53 -10.13 6.39
CA THR A 350 -11.80 -10.82 6.05
C THR A 350 -12.49 -10.25 4.82
N TYR A 351 -12.47 -8.93 4.64
CA TYR A 351 -13.12 -8.29 3.50
C TYR A 351 -12.45 -8.59 2.14
N LYS A 352 -11.21 -9.08 2.15
CA LYS A 352 -10.46 -9.46 0.93
C LYS A 352 -10.93 -10.79 0.35
N ARG A 353 -11.55 -11.65 1.16
CA ARG A 353 -12.18 -12.92 0.78
C ARG A 353 -11.28 -13.83 -0.06
N ALA A 354 -10.02 -14.01 0.37
CA ALA A 354 -9.02 -14.79 -0.37
C ALA A 354 -9.46 -16.24 -0.66
N ASN A 355 -10.35 -16.80 0.18
CA ASN A 355 -10.90 -18.16 0.08
C ASN A 355 -12.12 -18.27 -0.88
N LEU A 356 -12.62 -17.17 -1.46
CA LEU A 356 -13.86 -17.16 -2.27
C LEU A 356 -13.81 -18.13 -3.46
N VAL A 357 -12.63 -18.33 -4.06
CA VAL A 357 -12.43 -19.26 -5.19
C VAL A 357 -12.58 -20.75 -4.81
N PHE A 358 -12.65 -21.07 -3.53
CA PHE A 358 -12.87 -22.42 -3.01
C PHE A 358 -14.30 -22.65 -2.49
N SER A 359 -15.22 -21.71 -2.69
CA SER A 359 -16.59 -21.82 -2.19
C SER A 359 -17.44 -22.89 -2.92
N ASP A 360 -17.11 -23.23 -4.17
CA ASP A 360 -17.72 -24.29 -4.96
C ASP A 360 -16.64 -25.15 -5.63
N LEU A 361 -16.17 -26.16 -4.90
CA LEU A 361 -15.08 -27.04 -5.35
C LEU A 361 -15.49 -27.94 -6.52
N GLU A 362 -16.77 -28.30 -6.65
CA GLU A 362 -17.22 -29.11 -7.78
C GLU A 362 -17.15 -28.27 -9.06
N ARG A 363 -17.62 -27.04 -9.02
CA ARG A 363 -17.52 -26.13 -10.14
C ARG A 363 -16.06 -25.82 -10.47
N LEU A 364 -15.25 -25.54 -9.44
CA LEU A 364 -13.81 -25.26 -9.62
C LEU A 364 -13.08 -26.42 -10.32
N ARG A 365 -13.32 -27.69 -9.90
CA ARG A 365 -12.76 -28.84 -10.58
C ARG A 365 -13.23 -28.94 -12.03
N ARG A 366 -14.53 -28.79 -12.27
CA ARG A 366 -15.10 -28.91 -13.61
C ARG A 366 -14.48 -27.92 -14.60
N ILE A 367 -14.23 -26.69 -14.19
CA ILE A 367 -13.69 -25.64 -15.08
C ILE A 367 -12.16 -25.64 -15.11
N GLY A 368 -11.51 -25.99 -13.97
CA GLY A 368 -10.08 -25.75 -13.75
C GLY A 368 -9.15 -26.93 -13.94
N THR A 369 -9.67 -28.19 -13.86
CA THR A 369 -8.82 -29.39 -13.99
C THR A 369 -8.00 -29.39 -15.26
N GLY A 370 -6.68 -29.44 -15.12
CA GLY A 370 -5.74 -29.40 -16.24
C GLY A 370 -5.58 -28.04 -16.92
N LYS A 371 -6.32 -26.99 -16.50
CA LYS A 371 -6.35 -25.68 -17.16
C LYS A 371 -5.87 -24.54 -16.29
N ILE A 372 -6.12 -24.59 -14.98
CA ILE A 372 -5.84 -23.52 -14.01
C ILE A 372 -4.83 -23.98 -12.98
N GLN A 373 -4.09 -23.04 -12.42
CA GLN A 373 -3.27 -23.15 -11.22
C GLN A 373 -3.27 -21.83 -10.46
N PHE A 374 -3.17 -21.89 -9.14
CA PHE A 374 -3.25 -20.70 -8.28
C PHE A 374 -1.97 -20.47 -7.49
N VAL A 375 -1.59 -19.20 -7.36
CA VAL A 375 -0.56 -18.78 -6.41
C VAL A 375 -1.11 -17.69 -5.49
N PHE A 376 -0.96 -17.94 -4.19
CA PHE A 376 -1.33 -17.01 -3.13
C PHE A 376 -0.09 -16.52 -2.40
N ALA A 377 -0.15 -15.32 -1.85
CA ALA A 377 0.83 -14.80 -0.90
C ALA A 377 0.21 -13.70 -0.03
N GLY A 378 0.83 -13.45 1.10
CA GLY A 378 0.42 -12.36 2.00
C GLY A 378 0.39 -12.78 3.45
N LYS A 379 0.38 -11.79 4.32
CA LYS A 379 0.41 -11.96 5.78
C LYS A 379 -0.91 -11.50 6.39
N ALA A 380 -1.39 -12.20 7.41
CA ALA A 380 -2.37 -11.67 8.34
C ALA A 380 -1.66 -10.85 9.42
N HIS A 381 -2.33 -9.84 9.97
CA HIS A 381 -1.80 -9.18 11.17
C HIS A 381 -1.67 -10.21 12.30
N PRO A 382 -0.62 -10.18 13.14
CA PRO A 382 -0.42 -11.17 14.21
C PRO A 382 -1.62 -11.37 15.14
N ARG A 383 -2.44 -10.34 15.33
CA ARG A 383 -3.67 -10.37 16.15
C ARG A 383 -4.96 -10.58 15.34
N ASP A 384 -4.89 -10.69 14.00
CA ASP A 384 -6.06 -10.88 13.15
C ASP A 384 -6.35 -12.37 12.92
N GLU A 385 -7.09 -12.97 13.85
CA GLU A 385 -7.49 -14.37 13.73
C GLU A 385 -8.40 -14.63 12.52
N GLY A 386 -9.19 -13.66 12.11
CA GLY A 386 -10.00 -13.77 10.88
C GLY A 386 -9.13 -13.87 9.63
N GLY A 387 -8.09 -13.03 9.54
CA GLY A 387 -7.10 -13.10 8.47
C GLY A 387 -6.31 -14.41 8.49
N LYS A 388 -5.90 -14.91 9.66
CA LYS A 388 -5.24 -16.20 9.82
C LYS A 388 -6.16 -17.36 9.43
N GLN A 389 -7.46 -17.27 9.72
CA GLN A 389 -8.44 -18.26 9.28
C GLN A 389 -8.53 -18.35 7.75
N LEU A 390 -8.53 -17.21 7.05
CA LEU A 390 -8.54 -17.21 5.58
C LEU A 390 -7.32 -17.95 4.99
N ILE A 391 -6.15 -17.86 5.64
CA ILE A 391 -4.97 -18.60 5.19
C ILE A 391 -5.21 -20.10 5.36
N ARG A 392 -5.73 -20.55 6.52
CA ARG A 392 -6.09 -21.96 6.75
C ARG A 392 -7.12 -22.47 5.73
N ASP A 393 -8.14 -21.67 5.43
CA ASP A 393 -9.17 -22.02 4.45
C ASP A 393 -8.57 -22.24 3.04
N ILE A 394 -7.55 -21.47 2.67
CA ILE A 394 -6.83 -21.67 1.39
C ILE A 394 -6.09 -23.00 1.40
N PHE A 395 -5.38 -23.34 2.49
CA PHE A 395 -4.67 -24.61 2.60
C PHE A 395 -5.64 -25.80 2.57
N GLU A 396 -6.79 -25.68 3.25
CA GLU A 396 -7.84 -26.70 3.22
C GLU A 396 -8.43 -26.86 1.81
N GLY A 397 -8.79 -25.75 1.16
CA GLY A 397 -9.30 -25.77 -0.21
C GLY A 397 -8.29 -26.32 -1.21
N ALA A 398 -7.01 -25.92 -1.06
CA ALA A 398 -5.91 -26.42 -1.88
C ALA A 398 -5.74 -27.94 -1.75
N ALA A 399 -5.77 -28.48 -0.52
CA ALA A 399 -5.67 -29.90 -0.27
C ALA A 399 -6.79 -30.71 -0.93
N GLN A 400 -8.01 -30.14 -1.00
CA GLN A 400 -9.15 -30.82 -1.62
C GLN A 400 -9.07 -30.89 -3.15
N VAL A 401 -8.30 -30.03 -3.81
CA VAL A 401 -8.17 -29.98 -5.28
C VAL A 401 -6.76 -30.34 -5.77
N ALA A 402 -5.88 -30.77 -4.89
CA ALA A 402 -4.43 -30.93 -5.15
C ALA A 402 -4.11 -31.84 -6.35
N ASP A 403 -4.91 -32.89 -6.57
CA ASP A 403 -4.70 -33.85 -7.68
C ASP A 403 -5.02 -33.26 -9.06
N GLU A 404 -5.87 -32.21 -9.11
CA GLU A 404 -6.36 -31.65 -10.37
C GLU A 404 -5.84 -30.25 -10.65
N ILE A 405 -5.76 -29.41 -9.59
CA ILE A 405 -5.43 -27.99 -9.68
C ILE A 405 -4.28 -27.67 -8.73
N PRO A 406 -3.08 -27.39 -9.23
CA PRO A 406 -1.97 -26.93 -8.40
C PRO A 406 -2.29 -25.62 -7.70
N VAL A 407 -2.08 -25.58 -6.40
CA VAL A 407 -2.22 -24.38 -5.58
C VAL A 407 -0.95 -24.21 -4.75
N ALA A 408 -0.34 -23.04 -4.81
CA ALA A 408 0.84 -22.69 -4.03
C ALA A 408 0.56 -21.48 -3.15
N PHE A 409 1.12 -21.47 -1.95
CA PHE A 409 1.14 -20.30 -1.07
C PHE A 409 2.59 -19.89 -0.80
N LEU A 410 2.99 -18.71 -1.25
CA LEU A 410 4.32 -18.16 -1.01
C LEU A 410 4.35 -17.49 0.37
N GLU A 411 5.14 -18.05 1.25
CA GLU A 411 5.34 -17.58 2.62
C GLU A 411 6.15 -16.28 2.64
N ASP A 412 5.95 -15.49 3.68
CA ASP A 412 6.69 -14.27 3.99
C ASP A 412 6.71 -13.23 2.85
N TYR A 413 5.52 -12.85 2.38
CA TYR A 413 5.35 -11.88 1.31
C TYR A 413 6.23 -10.63 1.49
N SER A 414 6.96 -10.28 0.46
CA SER A 414 7.85 -9.12 0.35
C SER A 414 7.59 -8.33 -0.94
N MET A 415 8.26 -7.21 -1.12
CA MET A 415 8.18 -6.46 -2.38
C MET A 415 8.70 -7.27 -3.57
N ASP A 416 9.76 -8.08 -3.38
CA ASP A 416 10.33 -8.95 -4.42
C ASP A 416 9.34 -10.05 -4.80
N THR A 417 8.72 -10.71 -3.81
CA THR A 417 7.62 -11.67 -4.06
C THR A 417 6.46 -10.98 -4.78
N GLY A 418 6.13 -9.75 -4.38
CA GLY A 418 5.10 -8.94 -5.03
C GLY A 418 5.38 -8.67 -6.49
N LEU A 419 6.62 -8.29 -6.83
CA LEU A 419 7.04 -8.08 -8.21
C LEU A 419 7.01 -9.38 -9.02
N ALA A 420 7.56 -10.47 -8.47
CA ALA A 420 7.56 -11.78 -9.13
C ALA A 420 6.11 -12.26 -9.43
N MET A 421 5.19 -12.07 -8.49
CA MET A 421 3.78 -12.46 -8.68
C MET A 421 3.07 -11.55 -9.68
N THR A 422 3.13 -10.23 -9.51
CA THR A 422 2.42 -9.29 -10.39
C THR A 422 2.94 -9.31 -11.82
N SER A 423 4.18 -9.75 -12.04
CA SER A 423 4.74 -9.91 -13.38
C SER A 423 4.62 -11.33 -13.93
N GLY A 424 4.56 -12.36 -13.08
CA GLY A 424 4.68 -13.76 -13.49
C GLY A 424 3.37 -14.53 -13.64
N VAL A 425 2.25 -14.05 -13.08
CA VAL A 425 0.93 -14.67 -13.28
C VAL A 425 0.30 -14.27 -14.61
N ASP A 426 -0.76 -14.95 -15.02
CA ASP A 426 -1.49 -14.64 -16.25
C ASP A 426 -2.72 -13.76 -15.96
N ILE A 427 -3.31 -13.89 -14.78
CA ILE A 427 -4.47 -13.14 -14.30
C ILE A 427 -4.19 -12.69 -12.88
N TRP A 428 -4.54 -11.43 -12.59
CA TRP A 428 -4.54 -10.89 -11.23
C TRP A 428 -5.96 -10.86 -10.68
N LEU A 429 -6.24 -11.75 -9.73
CA LEU A 429 -7.55 -11.86 -9.10
C LEU A 429 -7.68 -10.91 -7.92
N ASN A 430 -8.81 -10.21 -7.84
CA ASN A 430 -9.14 -9.34 -6.73
C ASN A 430 -10.66 -9.35 -6.44
N ASN A 431 -11.06 -9.85 -5.29
CA ASN A 431 -12.48 -10.05 -4.95
C ASN A 431 -12.86 -9.51 -3.56
N PRO A 432 -12.58 -8.21 -3.27
CA PRO A 432 -12.96 -7.61 -2.00
C PRO A 432 -14.47 -7.49 -1.86
N ILE A 433 -14.94 -7.25 -0.64
CA ILE A 433 -16.31 -6.78 -0.40
C ILE A 433 -16.35 -5.30 -0.78
N ARG A 434 -17.14 -4.94 -1.79
CA ARG A 434 -17.34 -3.55 -2.18
C ARG A 434 -18.21 -2.82 -1.15
N PRO A 435 -17.91 -1.55 -0.78
CA PRO A 435 -16.83 -0.68 -1.25
C PRO A 435 -15.62 -0.63 -0.28
N MET A 436 -15.19 -1.74 0.26
CA MET A 436 -14.17 -1.79 1.33
C MET A 436 -12.72 -1.70 0.82
N GLU A 437 -12.49 -1.74 -0.49
CA GLU A 437 -11.17 -1.52 -1.08
C GLU A 437 -10.97 -0.02 -1.36
N ALA A 438 -10.10 0.65 -0.62
CA ALA A 438 -9.87 2.08 -0.80
C ALA A 438 -9.34 2.42 -2.20
N SER A 439 -8.35 1.69 -2.67
CA SER A 439 -7.81 1.80 -4.01
C SER A 439 -7.32 0.44 -4.52
N GLY A 440 -6.40 -0.20 -3.78
CA GLY A 440 -5.63 -1.32 -4.28
C GLY A 440 -4.56 -0.86 -5.27
N THR A 441 -3.34 -1.36 -5.12
CA THR A 441 -2.22 -1.01 -6.01
C THR A 441 -1.62 -2.23 -6.70
N SER A 442 -1.91 -3.44 -6.22
CA SER A 442 -1.36 -4.67 -6.79
C SER A 442 -1.84 -4.92 -8.24
N GLY A 443 -3.11 -4.61 -8.52
CA GLY A 443 -3.65 -4.70 -9.87
C GLY A 443 -3.01 -3.70 -10.85
N MET A 444 -2.61 -2.52 -10.39
CA MET A 444 -1.87 -1.54 -11.19
C MET A 444 -0.48 -2.07 -11.58
N LYS A 445 0.22 -2.73 -10.62
CA LYS A 445 1.52 -3.40 -10.85
C LYS A 445 1.39 -4.55 -11.85
N ALA A 446 0.34 -5.35 -11.71
CA ALA A 446 0.03 -6.43 -12.64
C ALA A 446 -0.23 -5.89 -14.04
N ALA A 447 -1.07 -4.87 -14.19
CA ALA A 447 -1.37 -4.24 -15.46
C ALA A 447 -0.11 -3.72 -16.18
N MET A 448 0.82 -3.12 -15.45
CA MET A 448 2.09 -2.60 -15.97
C MET A 448 2.97 -3.71 -16.57
N ASN A 449 2.84 -4.93 -16.10
CA ASN A 449 3.55 -6.11 -16.61
C ASN A 449 2.73 -6.91 -17.66
N GLY A 450 1.66 -6.35 -18.19
CA GLY A 450 0.81 -7.01 -19.15
C GLY A 450 0.00 -8.18 -18.56
N VAL A 451 -0.34 -8.10 -17.27
CA VAL A 451 -1.22 -9.06 -16.58
C VAL A 451 -2.61 -8.44 -16.46
N PRO A 452 -3.62 -8.95 -17.19
CA PRO A 452 -4.98 -8.47 -17.05
C PRO A 452 -5.55 -8.69 -15.65
N ASN A 453 -6.32 -7.71 -15.17
CA ASN A 453 -7.04 -7.83 -13.91
C ASN A 453 -8.36 -8.56 -14.09
N CYS A 454 -8.71 -9.43 -13.14
CA CYS A 454 -10.03 -10.01 -12.98
C CYS A 454 -10.50 -9.62 -11.56
N SER A 455 -11.32 -8.59 -11.46
CA SER A 455 -11.58 -7.95 -10.17
C SER A 455 -13.02 -7.50 -10.01
N ILE A 456 -13.55 -7.63 -8.80
CA ILE A 456 -14.75 -6.90 -8.42
C ILE A 456 -14.50 -5.41 -8.66
N LEU A 457 -15.56 -4.69 -9.09
CA LEU A 457 -15.51 -3.26 -9.42
C LEU A 457 -15.42 -2.41 -8.15
N ASP A 458 -14.25 -2.48 -7.48
CA ASP A 458 -13.93 -1.78 -6.24
C ASP A 458 -12.56 -1.08 -6.34
N GLY A 459 -12.31 -0.12 -5.48
CA GLY A 459 -11.07 0.65 -5.45
C GLY A 459 -10.81 1.41 -6.75
N TRP A 460 -9.65 1.18 -7.38
CA TRP A 460 -9.23 1.82 -8.63
C TRP A 460 -9.87 1.21 -9.87
N TRP A 461 -10.32 -0.07 -9.79
CA TRP A 461 -10.72 -0.83 -10.96
C TRP A 461 -11.96 -0.27 -11.70
N PRO A 462 -12.99 0.31 -11.03
CA PRO A 462 -14.08 1.00 -11.73
C PRO A 462 -13.64 2.14 -12.65
N GLU A 463 -12.49 2.76 -12.35
CA GLU A 463 -11.93 3.86 -13.15
C GLU A 463 -11.13 3.37 -14.38
N ALA A 464 -10.74 2.09 -14.35
CA ALA A 464 -9.81 1.50 -15.31
C ALA A 464 -10.45 0.45 -16.22
N CYS A 465 -11.45 -0.29 -15.72
CA CYS A 465 -11.99 -1.48 -16.34
C CYS A 465 -12.71 -1.18 -17.65
N GLU A 466 -12.18 -1.74 -18.73
CA GLU A 466 -12.86 -1.92 -20.01
C GLU A 466 -13.03 -3.43 -20.19
N HIS A 467 -14.20 -3.94 -19.74
CA HIS A 467 -14.50 -5.37 -19.61
C HIS A 467 -14.24 -6.12 -20.92
N GLY A 468 -13.43 -7.19 -20.86
CA GLY A 468 -13.02 -7.99 -22.03
C GLY A 468 -11.98 -7.33 -22.93
N VAL A 469 -11.52 -6.09 -22.61
CA VAL A 469 -10.52 -5.34 -23.39
C VAL A 469 -9.19 -5.28 -22.64
N ASN A 470 -9.17 -4.79 -21.38
CA ASN A 470 -7.96 -4.68 -20.58
C ASN A 470 -7.97 -5.57 -19.31
N GLY A 471 -9.02 -6.37 -19.16
CA GLY A 471 -9.30 -7.24 -18.03
C GLY A 471 -10.81 -7.45 -17.88
N TRP A 472 -11.23 -7.93 -16.70
CA TRP A 472 -12.62 -8.25 -16.44
C TRP A 472 -13.10 -7.64 -15.13
N GLY A 473 -14.29 -7.02 -15.20
CA GLY A 473 -15.08 -6.65 -14.04
C GLY A 473 -15.90 -7.86 -13.54
N ILE A 474 -15.84 -8.17 -12.27
CA ILE A 474 -16.64 -9.22 -11.64
C ILE A 474 -17.87 -8.59 -11.01
N GLY A 475 -19.06 -9.11 -11.34
CA GLY A 475 -20.34 -8.57 -10.85
C GLY A 475 -20.69 -7.22 -11.50
N GLU A 476 -21.77 -6.62 -11.02
CA GLU A 476 -22.32 -5.37 -11.57
C GLU A 476 -21.99 -4.12 -10.72
N GLY A 477 -21.23 -4.29 -9.63
CA GLY A 477 -20.77 -3.19 -8.78
C GLY A 477 -21.76 -2.80 -7.68
N GLU A 478 -22.52 -3.76 -7.18
CA GLU A 478 -23.41 -3.54 -6.03
C GLU A 478 -22.63 -3.39 -4.72
N ASP A 479 -23.08 -2.50 -3.85
CA ASP A 479 -22.48 -2.24 -2.54
C ASP A 479 -23.02 -3.20 -1.44
N GLU A 480 -23.97 -4.07 -1.76
CA GLU A 480 -24.49 -5.07 -0.84
C GLU A 480 -23.62 -6.32 -0.82
N ARG A 481 -23.18 -6.71 0.37
CA ARG A 481 -22.40 -7.94 0.55
C ARG A 481 -23.26 -9.17 0.25
N ASP A 482 -22.86 -9.94 -0.75
CA ASP A 482 -23.41 -11.26 -1.05
C ASP A 482 -22.28 -12.18 -1.56
N ASP A 483 -21.69 -12.94 -0.63
CA ASP A 483 -20.54 -13.80 -0.93
C ASP A 483 -20.91 -14.91 -1.93
N ALA A 484 -22.17 -15.40 -1.93
CA ALA A 484 -22.62 -16.43 -2.86
C ALA A 484 -22.78 -15.88 -4.28
N ARG A 485 -23.41 -14.71 -4.43
CA ARG A 485 -23.53 -14.00 -5.70
C ARG A 485 -22.17 -13.69 -6.30
N ASP A 486 -21.27 -13.15 -5.48
CA ASP A 486 -19.94 -12.75 -5.93
C ASP A 486 -19.09 -13.98 -6.32
N ALA A 487 -19.24 -15.11 -5.59
CA ALA A 487 -18.58 -16.37 -5.97
C ALA A 487 -19.07 -16.88 -7.32
N ILE A 488 -20.39 -16.86 -7.55
CA ILE A 488 -20.96 -17.23 -8.85
C ILE A 488 -20.38 -16.33 -9.96
N ALA A 489 -20.33 -15.01 -9.74
CA ALA A 489 -19.78 -14.07 -10.70
C ALA A 489 -18.29 -14.31 -11.00
N VAL A 490 -17.48 -14.67 -9.98
CA VAL A 490 -16.08 -15.09 -10.18
C VAL A 490 -15.99 -16.31 -11.09
N TYR A 491 -16.77 -17.35 -10.80
CA TYR A 491 -16.76 -18.57 -11.62
C TYR A 491 -17.30 -18.34 -13.02
N ASP A 492 -18.37 -17.56 -13.17
CA ASP A 492 -18.93 -17.22 -14.50
C ASP A 492 -17.88 -16.50 -15.36
N THR A 493 -17.20 -15.50 -14.80
CA THR A 493 -16.14 -14.77 -15.49
C THR A 493 -14.98 -15.70 -15.88
N LEU A 494 -14.54 -16.58 -14.98
CA LEU A 494 -13.45 -17.53 -15.28
C LEU A 494 -13.86 -18.55 -16.34
N GLU A 495 -15.08 -19.11 -16.24
CA GLU A 495 -15.55 -20.18 -17.13
C GLU A 495 -15.90 -19.69 -18.53
N HIS A 496 -16.58 -18.55 -18.62
CA HIS A 496 -17.20 -18.12 -19.88
C HIS A 496 -16.40 -17.05 -20.62
N GLU A 497 -15.43 -16.40 -19.95
CA GLU A 497 -14.68 -15.31 -20.54
C GLU A 497 -13.15 -15.53 -20.50
N VAL A 498 -12.58 -15.68 -19.29
CA VAL A 498 -11.12 -15.76 -19.11
C VAL A 498 -10.54 -17.03 -19.75
N LEU A 499 -11.10 -18.21 -19.44
CA LEU A 499 -10.62 -19.48 -19.98
C LEU A 499 -10.78 -19.59 -21.50
N PRO A 500 -11.91 -19.19 -22.12
CA PRO A 500 -12.01 -19.12 -23.57
C PRO A 500 -10.95 -18.21 -24.20
N ALA A 501 -10.72 -17.01 -23.65
CA ALA A 501 -9.70 -16.09 -24.14
C ALA A 501 -8.28 -16.69 -24.01
N TRP A 502 -7.99 -17.36 -22.89
CA TRP A 502 -6.70 -18.02 -22.64
C TRP A 502 -6.46 -19.22 -23.57
N ASN A 503 -7.46 -20.10 -23.75
CA ASN A 503 -7.35 -21.30 -24.59
C ASN A 503 -7.11 -20.94 -26.07
N GLY A 504 -7.58 -19.78 -26.47
CA GLY A 504 -7.30 -19.22 -27.80
C GLY A 504 -5.83 -18.84 -27.97
N ARG A 505 -5.11 -18.43 -26.89
CA ARG A 505 -3.74 -17.84 -26.88
C ARG A 505 -3.43 -17.10 -28.19
N SER A 506 -4.44 -16.38 -28.62
CA SER A 506 -4.55 -15.78 -29.93
C SER A 506 -4.05 -14.34 -29.87
N GLU A 507 -4.06 -13.70 -30.99
CA GLU A 507 -3.95 -12.25 -31.14
C GLU A 507 -4.76 -11.49 -30.08
N HIS A 508 -5.96 -11.96 -29.73
CA HIS A 508 -6.82 -11.39 -28.69
C HIS A 508 -6.17 -11.39 -27.29
N TRP A 509 -5.45 -12.45 -26.88
CA TRP A 509 -4.75 -12.45 -25.57
C TRP A 509 -3.60 -11.44 -25.56
N ASN A 510 -2.87 -11.31 -26.68
CA ASN A 510 -1.82 -10.30 -26.80
C ASN A 510 -2.39 -8.88 -26.76
N ASP A 511 -3.56 -8.66 -27.34
CA ASP A 511 -4.25 -7.36 -27.27
C ASP A 511 -4.72 -7.03 -25.85
N LEU A 512 -5.24 -8.01 -25.10
CA LEU A 512 -5.56 -7.85 -23.67
C LEU A 512 -4.33 -7.43 -22.86
N MET A 513 -3.19 -8.08 -23.09
CA MET A 513 -1.93 -7.73 -22.41
C MET A 513 -1.47 -6.31 -22.75
N ARG A 514 -1.53 -5.90 -24.02
CA ARG A 514 -1.19 -4.53 -24.45
C ARG A 514 -2.15 -3.50 -23.86
N ALA A 515 -3.45 -3.78 -23.88
CA ALA A 515 -4.46 -2.90 -23.31
C ALA A 515 -4.26 -2.74 -21.79
N SER A 516 -3.89 -3.82 -21.11
CA SER A 516 -3.53 -3.80 -19.69
C SER A 516 -2.32 -2.88 -19.43
N ILE A 517 -1.24 -3.02 -20.22
CA ILE A 517 -0.07 -2.13 -20.14
C ILE A 517 -0.48 -0.68 -20.41
N ALA A 518 -1.24 -0.44 -21.47
CA ALA A 518 -1.68 0.91 -21.85
C ALA A 518 -2.52 1.57 -20.73
N THR A 519 -3.38 0.80 -20.08
CA THR A 519 -4.17 1.25 -18.92
C THR A 519 -3.28 1.71 -17.78
N SER A 520 -2.16 1.01 -17.52
CA SER A 520 -1.26 1.34 -16.40
C SER A 520 -0.64 2.72 -16.50
N ALA A 521 -0.54 3.31 -17.70
CA ALA A 521 -0.05 4.67 -17.89
C ALA A 521 -0.81 5.72 -17.06
N ARG A 522 -2.09 5.48 -16.82
CA ARG A 522 -2.97 6.35 -16.02
C ARG A 522 -2.83 6.17 -14.51
N PHE A 523 -2.14 5.10 -14.08
CA PHE A 523 -2.04 4.70 -12.67
C PHE A 523 -0.58 4.59 -12.21
N THR A 524 0.27 5.44 -12.76
CA THR A 524 1.68 5.58 -12.37
C THR A 524 1.84 6.55 -11.22
N GLY A 525 2.91 6.39 -10.44
CA GLY A 525 3.29 7.34 -9.41
C GLY A 525 3.56 8.73 -9.97
N ALA A 526 4.11 8.84 -11.18
CA ALA A 526 4.34 10.12 -11.85
C ALA A 526 3.03 10.90 -12.08
N ARG A 527 1.97 10.22 -12.58
CA ARG A 527 0.64 10.83 -12.72
C ARG A 527 0.08 11.24 -11.35
N MET A 528 0.16 10.34 -10.34
CA MET A 528 -0.29 10.62 -8.98
C MET A 528 0.40 11.87 -8.39
N ILE A 529 1.72 11.97 -8.52
CA ILE A 529 2.49 13.14 -8.09
C ILE A 529 2.06 14.40 -8.84
N SER A 530 1.82 14.31 -10.15
CA SER A 530 1.29 15.45 -10.94
C SER A 530 -0.06 15.95 -10.41
N ASP A 531 -0.92 15.06 -9.93
CA ASP A 531 -2.18 15.45 -9.31
C ASP A 531 -1.97 16.11 -7.94
N TYR A 532 -1.00 15.65 -7.15
CA TYR A 532 -0.65 16.28 -5.87
C TYR A 532 0.03 17.64 -6.03
N LEU A 533 0.73 17.91 -7.13
CA LEU A 533 1.39 19.20 -7.37
C LEU A 533 0.43 20.39 -7.32
N ARG A 534 -0.83 20.22 -7.72
CA ARG A 534 -1.85 21.28 -7.63
C ARG A 534 -2.15 21.70 -6.19
N PHE A 535 -1.97 20.80 -5.21
CA PHE A 535 -2.11 21.12 -3.79
C PHE A 535 -0.83 21.74 -3.25
N TYR A 536 0.34 21.19 -3.56
CA TYR A 536 1.63 21.72 -3.13
C TYR A 536 1.91 23.11 -3.69
N ALA A 537 1.45 23.41 -4.91
CA ALA A 537 1.59 24.73 -5.52
C ALA A 537 0.81 25.83 -4.77
N ASN A 538 -0.18 25.47 -3.97
CA ASN A 538 -0.94 26.40 -3.14
C ASN A 538 -0.26 26.67 -1.79
N PHE A 539 0.77 25.89 -1.43
CA PHE A 539 1.53 26.15 -0.21
C PHE A 539 2.33 27.43 -0.39
N PRO A 540 2.28 28.38 0.57
CA PRO A 540 3.01 29.63 0.44
C PRO A 540 4.51 29.36 0.27
N SER A 541 5.12 30.03 -0.71
CA SER A 541 6.58 30.15 -0.72
C SER A 541 7.00 31.00 0.47
N SER A 542 8.09 30.67 1.17
CA SER A 542 8.61 31.53 2.22
C SER A 542 8.88 32.92 1.67
N SER A 543 8.39 33.92 2.38
CA SER A 543 8.60 35.34 2.09
C SER A 543 10.06 35.74 2.25
#